data_5f8e77b20279ff07a47249043277aaa4
#
_entry.id   5f8e77b20279ff07a47249043277aaa4
#
_cell.length_a   1.000
_cell.length_b   1.000
_cell.length_c   1.000
_cell.angle_alpha   90.00
_cell.angle_beta   90.00
_cell.angle_gamma   90.00
#
_symmetry.space_group_name_H-M   'P 1'
#
loop_
_entity.id
_entity.type
_entity.pdbx_description
1 polymer ?
#
loop_
_entity_poly.entity_id
_entity_poly.type
_entity_poly.pdbx_seq_one_letter_code
_entity_poly.pdbx_strand_id
1 'polypeptide(L)'
;MKSIREIYKTGKGPSSSHTMGPERAANYFKNAHPQADGFRVILYGSLSKTGVGHGTDRVLREVLAPVPTEIVFSGEALPASAHPNTMDLIALKNGAEADRLRVESIGGGDIRIPGQTDSESEEVYVEHSFAEIADFCKWRYIQTLSDYVELNEGPEIWAFLLDVWQTMKQSIDEGLSKTGVLPGGLNVQRKAKYLYEQHPDDENPAMKEFQMIAAYAYAVAEQNADNGTIVTAPTCGACGVLPAVLKYAQVTKGFTDEQVCRGLATAGIIGNLTKTNASISGAECGCQAEIGTACSMAAAALAELYHQNLDQVEYAAEVAMEHHLGLTCDPICGLVQIPCIERNAVAAVRAMNACNLSYFLTGSRNISYDMVCRAMRETGVNLDHRFRETSEGGLAKLYNRRRKQ
;
A
#
# COMPACT_ATOMS: atom_id res chain seq x y z
N MET A 1 2.88 -11.12 -15.55
CA MET A 1 2.79 -10.00 -14.54
C MET A 1 4.07 -9.17 -14.57
N LYS A 2 3.98 -7.88 -14.13
CA LYS A 2 5.15 -6.99 -14.01
C LYS A 2 6.08 -7.42 -12.87
N SER A 3 7.29 -6.81 -12.80
CA SER A 3 8.24 -7.03 -11.70
C SER A 3 7.64 -6.74 -10.33
N ILE A 4 8.07 -7.48 -9.29
CA ILE A 4 7.72 -7.17 -7.89
C ILE A 4 8.30 -5.82 -7.41
N ARG A 5 9.26 -5.24 -8.14
CA ARG A 5 9.75 -3.88 -7.91
C ARG A 5 8.62 -2.84 -7.98
N GLU A 6 7.55 -3.14 -8.73
CA GLU A 6 6.37 -2.29 -8.84
C GLU A 6 5.45 -2.32 -7.59
N ILE A 7 5.68 -3.25 -6.67
CA ILE A 7 5.00 -3.36 -5.38
C ILE A 7 5.72 -2.53 -4.32
N TYR A 8 7.07 -2.50 -4.38
CA TYR A 8 7.92 -1.83 -3.41
C TYR A 8 8.45 -0.53 -3.97
N LYS A 9 7.90 0.60 -3.55
CA LYS A 9 8.36 1.93 -3.95
C LYS A 9 8.74 2.73 -2.72
N THR A 10 10.00 3.14 -2.67
CA THR A 10 10.46 4.08 -1.65
C THR A 10 10.00 5.49 -2.00
N GLY A 11 9.41 6.17 -1.03
CA GLY A 11 8.93 7.53 -1.22
C GLY A 11 8.35 8.13 0.05
N LYS A 12 7.85 9.36 -0.08
CA LYS A 12 7.22 10.07 1.04
C LYS A 12 5.71 9.82 1.06
N GLY A 13 5.20 9.58 2.29
CA GLY A 13 3.75 9.50 2.50
C GLY A 13 3.01 10.82 2.28
N PRO A 14 1.72 10.88 2.57
CA PRO A 14 0.96 9.81 3.24
C PRO A 14 0.25 8.82 2.31
N SER A 15 0.17 9.08 0.99
CA SER A 15 -0.63 8.23 0.09
C SER A 15 0.08 7.91 -1.21
N SER A 16 0.08 6.65 -1.61
CA SER A 16 0.63 6.24 -2.91
C SER A 16 -0.20 6.77 -4.08
N SER A 17 -1.53 6.76 -3.97
CA SER A 17 -2.42 7.22 -5.04
C SER A 17 -2.66 8.73 -5.05
N HIS A 18 -2.60 9.41 -3.88
CA HIS A 18 -2.90 10.83 -3.76
C HIS A 18 -1.66 11.72 -3.59
N THR A 19 -0.49 11.13 -3.31
CA THR A 19 0.77 11.88 -3.15
C THR A 19 1.81 11.43 -4.18
N MET A 20 2.25 10.15 -4.14
CA MET A 20 3.31 9.64 -5.03
C MET A 20 2.89 9.59 -6.51
N GLY A 21 1.65 9.17 -6.81
CA GLY A 21 1.12 9.16 -8.17
C GLY A 21 1.04 10.55 -8.79
N PRO A 22 0.39 11.54 -8.13
CA PRO A 22 0.42 12.94 -8.56
C PRO A 22 1.82 13.54 -8.69
N GLU A 23 2.74 13.22 -7.77
CA GLU A 23 4.15 13.61 -7.86
C GLU A 23 4.80 13.10 -9.15
N ARG A 24 4.62 11.81 -9.45
CA ARG A 24 5.13 11.18 -10.67
C ARG A 24 4.54 11.81 -11.93
N ALA A 25 3.21 12.03 -11.94
CA ALA A 25 2.52 12.67 -13.06
C ALA A 25 3.00 14.09 -13.31
N ALA A 26 3.16 14.89 -12.25
CA ALA A 26 3.65 16.25 -12.34
C ALA A 26 5.10 16.32 -12.83
N ASN A 27 5.99 15.44 -12.34
CA ASN A 27 7.37 15.34 -12.83
C ASN A 27 7.41 14.98 -14.32
N TYR A 28 6.63 13.98 -14.74
CA TYR A 28 6.53 13.58 -16.14
C TYR A 28 6.10 14.76 -17.02
N PHE A 29 5.02 15.44 -16.64
CA PHE A 29 4.46 16.54 -17.41
C PHE A 29 5.36 17.79 -17.42
N LYS A 30 5.97 18.14 -16.28
CA LYS A 30 6.92 19.26 -16.18
C LYS A 30 8.12 19.06 -17.09
N ASN A 31 8.68 17.87 -17.13
CA ASN A 31 9.84 17.53 -17.96
C ASN A 31 9.51 17.62 -19.47
N ALA A 32 8.27 17.31 -19.85
CA ALA A 32 7.80 17.48 -21.23
C ALA A 32 7.55 18.95 -21.61
N HIS A 33 7.37 19.85 -20.62
CA HIS A 33 7.02 21.25 -20.85
C HIS A 33 7.99 22.24 -20.17
N PRO A 34 9.30 22.21 -20.50
CA PRO A 34 10.31 23.07 -19.84
C PRO A 34 10.12 24.56 -20.15
N GLN A 35 9.29 24.91 -21.14
CA GLN A 35 9.01 26.28 -21.57
C GLN A 35 7.67 26.82 -21.03
N ALA A 36 6.96 26.07 -20.20
CA ALA A 36 5.72 26.55 -19.58
C ALA A 36 6.02 27.71 -18.60
N ASP A 37 5.19 28.75 -18.64
CA ASP A 37 5.25 29.90 -17.72
C ASP A 37 4.19 29.83 -16.60
N GLY A 38 3.29 28.83 -16.66
CA GLY A 38 2.30 28.48 -15.65
C GLY A 38 1.83 27.05 -15.80
N PHE A 39 1.32 26.50 -14.71
CA PHE A 39 0.59 25.23 -14.73
C PHE A 39 -0.77 25.38 -14.07
N ARG A 40 -1.75 24.61 -14.56
CA ARG A 40 -3.03 24.39 -13.89
C ARG A 40 -3.25 22.91 -13.76
N VAL A 41 -3.61 22.44 -12.57
CA VAL A 41 -3.95 21.04 -12.31
C VAL A 41 -5.39 20.96 -11.82
N ILE A 42 -6.20 20.14 -12.50
CA ILE A 42 -7.59 19.91 -12.13
C ILE A 42 -7.68 18.49 -11.55
N LEU A 43 -8.10 18.41 -10.30
CA LEU A 43 -8.28 17.15 -9.57
C LEU A 43 -9.74 16.74 -9.59
N TYR A 44 -10.02 15.49 -9.87
CA TYR A 44 -11.38 14.93 -9.94
C TYR A 44 -11.59 13.80 -8.93
N GLY A 45 -12.84 13.41 -8.74
CA GLY A 45 -13.26 12.24 -7.97
C GLY A 45 -12.67 12.18 -6.56
N SER A 46 -11.98 11.10 -6.21
CA SER A 46 -11.35 10.93 -4.90
C SER A 46 -10.20 11.91 -4.67
N LEU A 47 -9.38 12.22 -5.70
CA LEU A 47 -8.33 13.25 -5.59
C LEU A 47 -8.87 14.62 -5.21
N SER A 48 -10.06 14.99 -5.72
CA SER A 48 -10.71 16.24 -5.36
C SER A 48 -11.25 16.23 -3.91
N LYS A 49 -11.82 15.11 -3.48
CA LYS A 49 -12.50 15.00 -2.18
C LYS A 49 -11.56 14.88 -0.99
N THR A 50 -10.46 14.19 -1.16
CA THR A 50 -9.52 13.85 -0.07
C THR A 50 -8.11 14.40 -0.30
N GLY A 51 -7.84 15.00 -1.45
CA GLY A 51 -6.50 15.43 -1.85
C GLY A 51 -5.83 16.42 -0.88
N VAL A 52 -6.59 17.33 -0.28
CA VAL A 52 -6.03 18.26 0.72
C VAL A 52 -5.49 17.48 1.93
N GLY A 53 -6.27 16.51 2.44
CA GLY A 53 -5.85 15.67 3.57
C GLY A 53 -4.63 14.80 3.26
N HIS A 54 -4.51 14.38 1.99
CA HIS A 54 -3.38 13.60 1.50
C HIS A 54 -2.20 14.44 1.02
N GLY A 55 -2.28 15.78 1.08
CA GLY A 55 -1.23 16.69 0.63
C GLY A 55 -1.00 16.69 -0.89
N THR A 56 -1.99 16.32 -1.68
CA THR A 56 -1.91 16.29 -3.15
C THR A 56 -1.56 17.66 -3.72
N ASP A 57 -2.23 18.71 -3.25
CA ASP A 57 -1.98 20.09 -3.67
C ASP A 57 -0.58 20.57 -3.28
N ARG A 58 -0.10 20.16 -2.12
CA ARG A 58 1.25 20.49 -1.64
C ARG A 58 2.30 19.86 -2.54
N VAL A 59 2.25 18.53 -2.77
CA VAL A 59 3.25 17.84 -3.58
C VAL A 59 3.26 18.34 -5.03
N LEU A 60 2.09 18.64 -5.60
CA LEU A 60 1.99 19.20 -6.94
C LEU A 60 2.66 20.59 -7.02
N ARG A 61 2.44 21.47 -6.02
CA ARG A 61 3.11 22.78 -5.97
C ARG A 61 4.63 22.65 -5.79
N GLU A 62 5.08 21.74 -4.93
CA GLU A 62 6.50 21.47 -4.69
C GLU A 62 7.21 21.00 -5.97
N VAL A 63 6.62 20.04 -6.67
CA VAL A 63 7.18 19.47 -7.91
C VAL A 63 7.20 20.49 -9.03
N LEU A 64 6.11 21.22 -9.25
CA LEU A 64 5.97 22.16 -10.35
C LEU A 64 6.72 23.50 -10.10
N ALA A 65 7.14 23.76 -8.86
CA ALA A 65 7.96 24.93 -8.55
C ALA A 65 9.24 24.97 -9.41
N PRO A 66 9.77 26.19 -9.76
CA PRO A 66 9.30 27.52 -9.35
C PRO A 66 8.17 28.10 -10.22
N VAL A 67 7.60 27.33 -11.15
CA VAL A 67 6.57 27.81 -12.08
C VAL A 67 5.24 27.98 -11.32
N PRO A 68 4.54 29.14 -11.47
CA PRO A 68 3.25 29.38 -10.86
C PRO A 68 2.24 28.28 -11.17
N THR A 69 1.59 27.74 -10.15
CA THR A 69 0.69 26.59 -10.30
C THR A 69 -0.64 26.81 -9.61
N GLU A 70 -1.72 26.73 -10.38
CA GLU A 70 -3.10 26.74 -9.92
C GLU A 70 -3.59 25.29 -9.71
N ILE A 71 -4.15 24.99 -8.53
CA ILE A 71 -4.75 23.68 -8.24
C ILE A 71 -6.27 23.85 -8.08
N VAL A 72 -7.03 23.13 -8.88
CA VAL A 72 -8.50 23.18 -8.89
C VAL A 72 -9.06 21.84 -8.39
N PHE A 73 -9.81 21.87 -7.32
CA PHE A 73 -10.57 20.71 -6.82
C PHE A 73 -11.95 20.73 -7.47
N SER A 74 -12.13 19.92 -8.52
CA SER A 74 -13.37 19.91 -9.31
C SER A 74 -14.46 19.13 -8.61
N GLY A 75 -15.67 19.69 -8.64
CA GLY A 75 -16.91 19.00 -8.25
C GLY A 75 -17.58 18.24 -9.40
N GLU A 76 -16.98 18.24 -10.60
CA GLU A 76 -17.55 17.57 -11.78
C GLU A 76 -17.57 16.05 -11.61
N ALA A 77 -18.65 15.42 -12.08
CA ALA A 77 -18.77 13.97 -12.10
C ALA A 77 -17.87 13.39 -13.21
N LEU A 78 -17.08 12.39 -12.85
CA LEU A 78 -16.35 11.62 -13.82
C LEU A 78 -17.27 10.65 -14.57
N PRO A 79 -16.98 10.35 -15.86
CA PRO A 79 -17.60 9.21 -16.54
C PRO A 79 -17.40 7.91 -15.77
N ALA A 80 -18.36 6.99 -15.84
CA ALA A 80 -18.30 5.71 -15.12
C ALA A 80 -17.08 4.84 -15.49
N SER A 81 -16.50 5.08 -16.68
CA SER A 81 -15.30 4.39 -17.18
C SER A 81 -13.99 5.02 -16.70
N ALA A 82 -14.00 6.23 -16.12
CA ALA A 82 -12.80 6.90 -15.66
C ALA A 82 -12.41 6.42 -14.26
N HIS A 83 -11.09 6.36 -14.01
CA HIS A 83 -10.57 6.02 -12.69
C HIS A 83 -10.94 7.10 -11.67
N PRO A 84 -11.30 6.74 -10.41
CA PRO A 84 -11.68 7.72 -9.39
C PRO A 84 -10.57 8.73 -9.03
N ASN A 85 -9.29 8.39 -9.28
CA ASN A 85 -8.14 9.26 -9.07
C ASN A 85 -7.64 9.87 -10.40
N THR A 86 -8.52 10.57 -11.10
CA THR A 86 -8.19 11.27 -12.37
C THR A 86 -7.76 12.71 -12.09
N MET A 87 -6.78 13.19 -12.86
CA MET A 87 -6.36 14.59 -12.88
C MET A 87 -6.05 15.04 -14.31
N ASP A 88 -6.25 16.32 -14.60
CA ASP A 88 -5.77 16.99 -15.81
C ASP A 88 -4.61 17.91 -15.44
N LEU A 89 -3.47 17.74 -16.10
CA LEU A 89 -2.31 18.59 -16.04
C LEU A 89 -2.31 19.50 -17.27
N ILE A 90 -2.23 20.81 -17.09
CA ILE A 90 -2.35 21.81 -18.14
C ILE A 90 -1.11 22.71 -18.09
N ALA A 91 -0.37 22.77 -19.18
CA ALA A 91 0.73 23.72 -19.36
C ALA A 91 0.20 25.04 -19.96
N LEU A 92 0.61 26.15 -19.38
CA LEU A 92 0.25 27.48 -19.84
C LEU A 92 1.46 28.15 -20.51
N LYS A 93 1.16 28.95 -21.55
CA LYS A 93 2.12 29.82 -22.22
C LYS A 93 1.45 31.16 -22.48
N ASN A 94 2.01 32.24 -21.92
CA ASN A 94 1.42 33.59 -21.99
C ASN A 94 -0.04 33.64 -21.50
N GLY A 95 -0.36 32.84 -20.48
CA GLY A 95 -1.71 32.72 -19.88
C GLY A 95 -2.72 31.87 -20.68
N ALA A 96 -2.34 31.37 -21.85
CA ALA A 96 -3.19 30.46 -22.66
C ALA A 96 -2.78 28.99 -22.47
N GLU A 97 -3.75 28.09 -22.59
CA GLU A 97 -3.50 26.64 -22.58
C GLU A 97 -2.66 26.24 -23.79
N ALA A 98 -1.45 25.72 -23.53
CA ALA A 98 -0.55 25.24 -24.56
C ALA A 98 -0.65 23.73 -24.79
N ASP A 99 -0.87 22.97 -23.71
CA ASP A 99 -1.08 21.53 -23.77
C ASP A 99 -1.84 21.03 -22.54
N ARG A 100 -2.48 19.85 -22.67
CA ARG A 100 -3.25 19.18 -21.63
C ARG A 100 -2.99 17.69 -21.65
N LEU A 101 -2.72 17.14 -20.47
CA LEU A 101 -2.56 15.71 -20.28
C LEU A 101 -3.51 15.21 -19.19
N ARG A 102 -4.36 14.24 -19.53
CA ARG A 102 -5.16 13.51 -18.54
C ARG A 102 -4.35 12.35 -17.99
N VAL A 103 -4.31 12.21 -16.67
CA VAL A 103 -3.59 11.14 -15.98
C VAL A 103 -4.49 10.53 -14.90
N GLU A 104 -4.38 9.23 -14.73
CA GLU A 104 -5.05 8.44 -13.69
C GLU A 104 -4.00 7.87 -12.75
N SER A 105 -4.17 8.08 -11.43
CA SER A 105 -3.33 7.48 -10.40
C SER A 105 -3.96 6.16 -9.96
N ILE A 106 -3.42 5.04 -10.47
CA ILE A 106 -4.04 3.71 -10.39
C ILE A 106 -3.68 2.90 -9.13
N GLY A 107 -3.05 3.53 -8.12
CA GLY A 107 -2.64 2.89 -6.88
C GLY A 107 -1.16 2.52 -6.86
N GLY A 108 -0.60 2.27 -5.66
CA GLY A 108 0.82 1.92 -5.50
C GLY A 108 1.82 2.98 -6.00
N GLY A 109 1.38 4.20 -6.30
CA GLY A 109 2.21 5.26 -6.91
C GLY A 109 2.34 5.16 -8.42
N ASP A 110 1.58 4.28 -9.08
CA ASP A 110 1.55 4.16 -10.52
C ASP A 110 0.57 5.15 -11.16
N ILE A 111 0.89 5.53 -12.39
CA ILE A 111 0.05 6.40 -13.21
C ILE A 111 -0.27 5.71 -14.54
N ARG A 112 -1.45 6.02 -15.07
CA ARG A 112 -1.88 5.62 -16.42
C ARG A 112 -2.30 6.87 -17.19
N ILE A 113 -1.90 6.95 -18.44
CA ILE A 113 -2.30 8.01 -19.37
C ILE A 113 -3.34 7.40 -20.33
N PRO A 114 -4.63 7.80 -20.25
CA PRO A 114 -5.67 7.25 -21.12
C PRO A 114 -5.32 7.46 -22.60
N GLY A 115 -5.41 6.38 -23.37
CA GLY A 115 -5.09 6.42 -24.81
C GLY A 115 -3.62 6.23 -25.19
N GLN A 116 -2.72 6.21 -24.22
CA GLN A 116 -1.38 5.68 -24.41
C GLN A 116 -1.41 4.20 -24.00
N THR A 117 -0.89 3.32 -24.85
CA THR A 117 -0.48 1.99 -24.40
C THR A 117 0.52 2.22 -23.28
N ASP A 118 0.27 1.62 -22.12
CA ASP A 118 1.29 1.59 -21.05
C ASP A 118 2.60 1.26 -21.74
N SER A 119 3.61 2.15 -21.60
CA SER A 119 4.94 1.83 -22.08
C SER A 119 5.25 0.48 -21.47
N GLU A 120 5.34 -0.55 -22.33
CA GLU A 120 5.52 -1.94 -21.96
C GLU A 120 6.71 -2.04 -21.00
N SER A 121 6.44 -1.88 -19.69
CA SER A 121 7.32 -2.50 -18.72
C SER A 121 7.14 -3.99 -18.99
N GLU A 122 8.18 -4.62 -19.53
CA GLU A 122 8.17 -6.02 -19.91
C GLU A 122 7.53 -6.85 -18.80
N GLU A 123 6.62 -7.74 -19.18
CA GLU A 123 6.11 -8.73 -18.26
C GLU A 123 7.28 -9.62 -17.83
N VAL A 124 7.51 -9.67 -16.53
CA VAL A 124 8.59 -10.47 -15.93
C VAL A 124 8.09 -11.89 -15.65
N TYR A 125 6.83 -11.99 -15.25
CA TYR A 125 6.22 -13.28 -14.89
C TYR A 125 5.13 -13.65 -15.92
N VAL A 126 5.24 -14.85 -16.48
CA VAL A 126 4.26 -15.38 -17.45
C VAL A 126 2.98 -15.83 -16.74
N GLU A 127 3.10 -16.36 -15.53
CA GLU A 127 1.99 -16.84 -14.72
C GLU A 127 1.18 -15.65 -14.17
N HIS A 128 -0.16 -15.80 -14.15
CA HIS A 128 -1.09 -14.75 -13.71
C HIS A 128 -1.95 -15.17 -12.50
N SER A 129 -1.81 -16.40 -12.03
CA SER A 129 -2.53 -16.93 -10.85
C SER A 129 -1.58 -17.69 -9.93
N PHE A 130 -1.97 -17.84 -8.67
CA PHE A 130 -1.19 -18.65 -7.73
C PHE A 130 -1.15 -20.11 -8.18
N ALA A 131 -2.27 -20.62 -8.70
CA ALA A 131 -2.35 -21.98 -9.22
C ALA A 131 -1.34 -22.22 -10.35
N GLU A 132 -1.22 -21.31 -11.33
CA GLU A 132 -0.23 -21.40 -12.39
C GLU A 132 1.21 -21.37 -11.86
N ILE A 133 1.51 -20.49 -10.88
CA ILE A 133 2.82 -20.43 -10.22
C ILE A 133 3.12 -21.77 -9.51
N ALA A 134 2.16 -22.32 -8.78
CA ALA A 134 2.34 -23.59 -8.07
C ALA A 134 2.61 -24.75 -9.03
N ASP A 135 1.87 -24.82 -10.16
CA ASP A 135 2.08 -25.84 -11.19
C ASP A 135 3.47 -25.66 -11.86
N PHE A 136 3.88 -24.43 -12.17
CA PHE A 136 5.20 -24.14 -12.70
C PHE A 136 6.30 -24.56 -11.70
N CYS A 137 6.18 -24.17 -10.43
CA CYS A 137 7.13 -24.55 -9.37
C CYS A 137 7.25 -26.07 -9.24
N LYS A 138 6.12 -26.77 -9.25
CA LYS A 138 6.09 -28.24 -9.22
C LYS A 138 6.80 -28.86 -10.43
N TRP A 139 6.54 -28.36 -11.63
CA TRP A 139 7.18 -28.83 -12.85
C TRP A 139 8.70 -28.60 -12.86
N ARG A 140 9.16 -27.46 -12.30
CA ARG A 140 10.56 -27.07 -12.25
C ARG A 140 11.29 -27.54 -10.99
N TYR A 141 10.60 -28.23 -10.07
CA TYR A 141 11.13 -28.63 -8.74
C TYR A 141 11.58 -27.45 -7.87
N ILE A 142 10.94 -26.28 -8.03
CA ILE A 142 11.15 -25.11 -7.21
C ILE A 142 10.36 -25.26 -5.90
N GLN A 143 11.02 -25.08 -4.76
CA GLN A 143 10.42 -25.37 -3.45
C GLN A 143 9.79 -24.13 -2.80
N THR A 144 10.23 -22.93 -3.18
CA THR A 144 9.84 -21.68 -2.52
C THR A 144 9.43 -20.61 -3.55
N LEU A 145 8.58 -19.65 -3.13
CA LEU A 145 8.25 -18.51 -3.99
C LEU A 145 9.45 -17.57 -4.16
N SER A 146 10.35 -17.48 -3.17
CA SER A 146 11.55 -16.67 -3.29
C SER A 146 12.50 -17.19 -4.39
N ASP A 147 12.61 -18.52 -4.57
CA ASP A 147 13.41 -19.10 -5.67
C ASP A 147 12.70 -18.89 -7.04
N TYR A 148 11.35 -18.92 -7.06
CA TYR A 148 10.58 -18.56 -8.25
C TYR A 148 10.81 -17.08 -8.66
N VAL A 149 10.87 -16.17 -7.68
CA VAL A 149 11.21 -14.76 -7.92
C VAL A 149 12.61 -14.62 -8.51
N GLU A 150 13.62 -15.23 -7.91
CA GLU A 150 14.99 -15.16 -8.41
C GLU A 150 15.12 -15.68 -9.84
N LEU A 151 14.42 -16.76 -10.16
CA LEU A 151 14.42 -17.33 -11.51
C LEU A 151 13.91 -16.34 -12.57
N ASN A 152 12.89 -15.54 -12.25
CA ASN A 152 12.26 -14.63 -13.18
C ASN A 152 12.87 -13.22 -13.18
N GLU A 153 13.25 -12.69 -12.02
CA GLU A 153 13.80 -11.32 -11.86
C GLU A 153 15.32 -11.24 -12.02
N GLY A 154 16.02 -12.39 -11.96
CA GLY A 154 17.48 -12.43 -11.90
C GLY A 154 18.04 -12.15 -10.49
N PRO A 155 19.35 -12.41 -10.29
CA PRO A 155 19.99 -12.30 -8.98
C PRO A 155 20.08 -10.86 -8.44
N GLU A 156 19.98 -9.86 -9.29
CA GLU A 156 19.96 -8.44 -8.89
C GLU A 156 18.73 -8.04 -8.07
N ILE A 157 17.71 -8.89 -8.01
CA ILE A 157 16.55 -8.64 -7.16
C ILE A 157 16.93 -8.60 -5.67
N TRP A 158 17.94 -9.37 -5.27
CA TRP A 158 18.36 -9.42 -3.87
C TRP A 158 18.94 -8.10 -3.36
N ALA A 159 19.75 -7.43 -4.18
CA ALA A 159 20.27 -6.10 -3.84
C ALA A 159 19.12 -5.09 -3.68
N PHE A 160 18.14 -5.10 -4.58
CA PHE A 160 16.95 -4.27 -4.49
C PHE A 160 16.14 -4.56 -3.21
N LEU A 161 15.87 -5.83 -2.90
CA LEU A 161 15.11 -6.20 -1.71
C LEU A 161 15.85 -5.88 -0.41
N LEU A 162 17.19 -5.93 -0.44
CA LEU A 162 18.01 -5.49 0.70
C LEU A 162 17.86 -3.99 0.94
N ASP A 163 17.88 -3.16 -0.10
CA ASP A 163 17.66 -1.71 0.00
C ASP A 163 16.24 -1.41 0.52
N VAL A 164 15.23 -2.15 0.03
CA VAL A 164 13.85 -2.09 0.53
C VAL A 164 13.81 -2.39 2.03
N TRP A 165 14.46 -3.48 2.46
CA TRP A 165 14.49 -3.87 3.87
C TRP A 165 15.21 -2.84 4.74
N GLN A 166 16.34 -2.31 4.31
CA GLN A 166 17.05 -1.26 5.05
C GLN A 166 16.17 -0.02 5.24
N THR A 167 15.47 0.41 4.19
CA THR A 167 14.53 1.54 4.26
C THR A 167 13.37 1.26 5.21
N MET A 168 12.81 0.04 5.19
CA MET A 168 11.75 -0.37 6.12
C MET A 168 12.24 -0.34 7.58
N LYS A 169 13.44 -0.85 7.87
CA LYS A 169 14.05 -0.78 9.20
C LYS A 169 14.26 0.67 9.66
N GLN A 170 14.81 1.51 8.79
CA GLN A 170 15.00 2.93 9.09
C GLN A 170 13.68 3.62 9.42
N SER A 171 12.61 3.34 8.66
CA SER A 171 11.29 3.90 8.93
C SER A 171 10.74 3.48 10.30
N ILE A 172 10.97 2.22 10.72
CA ILE A 172 10.61 1.75 12.06
C ILE A 172 11.40 2.52 13.13
N ASP A 173 12.71 2.58 12.99
CA ASP A 173 13.61 3.18 13.99
C ASP A 173 13.33 4.69 14.16
N GLU A 174 13.13 5.40 13.06
CA GLU A 174 12.71 6.81 13.08
C GLU A 174 11.34 7.00 13.74
N GLY A 175 10.35 6.15 13.40
CA GLY A 175 9.02 6.22 13.97
C GLY A 175 8.99 5.96 15.47
N LEU A 176 9.79 5.01 15.97
CA LEU A 176 9.96 4.72 17.39
C LEU A 176 10.66 5.85 18.14
N SER A 177 11.49 6.65 17.48
CA SER A 177 12.20 7.77 18.11
C SER A 177 11.34 9.02 18.31
N LYS A 178 10.27 9.19 17.51
CA LYS A 178 9.47 10.40 17.45
C LYS A 178 8.29 10.40 18.42
N THR A 179 7.97 11.58 18.93
CA THR A 179 6.78 11.85 19.78
C THR A 179 6.05 13.08 19.27
N GLY A 180 4.92 13.42 19.89
CA GLY A 180 4.14 14.62 19.58
C GLY A 180 2.88 14.32 18.77
N VAL A 181 2.36 15.33 18.10
CA VAL A 181 1.08 15.31 17.38
C VAL A 181 1.33 15.20 15.88
N LEU A 182 0.59 14.32 15.22
CA LEU A 182 0.61 14.22 13.76
C LEU A 182 -0.02 15.44 13.09
N PRO A 183 0.47 15.86 11.91
CA PRO A 183 -0.08 17.01 11.19
C PRO A 183 -1.52 16.76 10.70
N GLY A 184 -2.24 17.83 10.29
CA GLY A 184 -3.58 17.73 9.68
C GLY A 184 -4.76 18.05 10.60
N GLY A 185 -4.53 18.39 11.86
CA GLY A 185 -5.56 18.97 12.74
C GLY A 185 -6.54 17.99 13.40
N LEU A 186 -6.27 16.68 13.34
CA LEU A 186 -7.04 15.68 14.10
C LEU A 186 -6.52 15.50 15.55
N ASN A 187 -5.39 16.13 15.89
CA ASN A 187 -4.73 16.00 17.19
C ASN A 187 -4.37 14.55 17.55
N VAL A 188 -4.05 13.73 16.57
CA VAL A 188 -3.62 12.34 16.77
C VAL A 188 -2.22 12.36 17.38
N GLN A 189 -2.09 11.83 18.59
CA GLN A 189 -0.79 11.66 19.24
C GLN A 189 -0.05 10.48 18.65
N ARG A 190 1.27 10.62 18.46
CA ARG A 190 2.15 9.49 18.15
C ARG A 190 2.16 8.53 19.33
N LYS A 191 2.00 7.25 19.05
CA LYS A 191 1.86 6.19 20.05
C LYS A 191 2.93 5.10 19.93
N ALA A 192 3.68 5.06 18.82
CA ALA A 192 4.65 3.99 18.55
C ALA A 192 5.67 3.86 19.67
N LYS A 193 6.32 4.97 20.05
CA LYS A 193 7.30 5.01 21.14
C LYS A 193 6.67 4.59 22.48
N TYR A 194 5.49 5.11 22.78
CA TYR A 194 4.77 4.76 24.00
C TYR A 194 4.47 3.26 24.06
N LEU A 195 3.96 2.67 22.98
CA LEU A 195 3.71 1.22 22.88
C LEU A 195 4.99 0.42 23.08
N TYR A 196 6.09 0.85 22.47
CA TYR A 196 7.37 0.14 22.51
C TYR A 196 7.99 0.12 23.91
N GLU A 197 7.88 1.23 24.64
CA GLU A 197 8.49 1.45 25.97
C GLU A 197 7.60 0.97 27.15
N GLN A 198 6.36 0.54 26.90
CA GLN A 198 5.50 0.03 27.98
C GLN A 198 6.01 -1.30 28.53
N HIS A 199 5.96 -1.41 29.85
CA HIS A 199 6.26 -2.65 30.59
C HIS A 199 5.05 -2.93 31.52
N PRO A 200 4.02 -3.64 31.03
CA PRO A 200 2.87 -3.99 31.85
C PRO A 200 3.26 -4.94 32.99
N ASP A 201 2.67 -4.76 34.18
CA ASP A 201 2.97 -5.56 35.38
C ASP A 201 2.68 -7.05 35.18
N ASP A 202 1.69 -7.40 34.33
CA ASP A 202 1.28 -8.76 33.98
C ASP A 202 1.71 -9.12 32.54
N GLU A 203 3.00 -8.97 32.25
CA GLU A 203 3.51 -9.27 30.91
C GLU A 203 3.49 -10.77 30.63
N ASN A 204 2.63 -11.20 29.71
CA ASN A 204 2.66 -12.55 29.17
C ASN A 204 3.18 -12.55 27.70
N PRO A 205 3.68 -13.71 27.19
CA PRO A 205 4.27 -13.76 25.85
C PRO A 205 3.35 -13.25 24.73
N ALA A 206 2.04 -13.53 24.80
CA ALA A 206 1.09 -13.11 23.77
C ALA A 206 0.86 -11.58 23.78
N MET A 207 0.81 -10.97 24.98
CA MET A 207 0.73 -9.52 25.12
C MET A 207 2.00 -8.84 24.61
N LYS A 208 3.17 -9.42 24.91
CA LYS A 208 4.46 -8.89 24.42
C LYS A 208 4.56 -8.97 22.91
N GLU A 209 4.17 -10.10 22.31
CA GLU A 209 4.11 -10.26 20.87
C GLU A 209 3.23 -9.18 20.25
N PHE A 210 1.98 -9.05 20.71
CA PHE A 210 1.05 -8.04 20.23
C PHE A 210 1.64 -6.62 20.34
N GLN A 211 2.19 -6.28 21.52
CA GLN A 211 2.75 -4.97 21.80
C GLN A 211 3.88 -4.61 20.84
N MET A 212 4.82 -5.50 20.63
CA MET A 212 5.98 -5.27 19.76
C MET A 212 5.58 -5.10 18.30
N ILE A 213 4.71 -6.00 17.79
CA ILE A 213 4.20 -5.93 16.43
C ILE A 213 3.42 -4.62 16.23
N ALA A 214 2.53 -4.28 17.17
CA ALA A 214 1.76 -3.04 17.12
C ALA A 214 2.68 -1.81 17.14
N ALA A 215 3.69 -1.77 18.01
CA ALA A 215 4.64 -0.65 18.08
C ALA A 215 5.37 -0.43 16.74
N TYR A 216 5.85 -1.49 16.09
CA TYR A 216 6.50 -1.41 14.78
C TYR A 216 5.54 -0.95 13.68
N ALA A 217 4.32 -1.47 13.66
CA ALA A 217 3.30 -1.06 12.69
C ALA A 217 2.90 0.41 12.85
N TYR A 218 2.69 0.86 14.09
CA TYR A 218 2.45 2.27 14.41
C TYR A 218 3.63 3.15 13.99
N ALA A 219 4.87 2.72 14.25
CA ALA A 219 6.07 3.49 13.92
C ALA A 219 6.09 3.85 12.42
N VAL A 220 5.92 2.87 11.54
CA VAL A 220 5.91 3.11 10.09
C VAL A 220 4.67 3.89 9.65
N ALA A 221 3.48 3.55 10.17
CA ALA A 221 2.24 4.24 9.80
C ALA A 221 2.24 5.72 10.25
N GLU A 222 2.81 6.03 11.40
CA GLU A 222 2.99 7.41 11.88
C GLU A 222 4.04 8.17 11.07
N GLN A 223 5.13 7.51 10.63
CA GLN A 223 6.09 8.10 9.69
C GLN A 223 5.41 8.42 8.36
N ASN A 224 4.62 7.50 7.84
CA ASN A 224 3.81 7.73 6.64
C ASN A 224 2.90 8.95 6.80
N ALA A 225 2.16 9.03 7.90
CA ALA A 225 1.22 10.13 8.17
C ALA A 225 1.90 11.49 8.33
N ASP A 226 3.17 11.50 8.71
CA ASP A 226 4.02 12.70 8.89
C ASP A 226 4.96 12.97 7.71
N ASN A 227 4.65 12.46 6.54
CA ASN A 227 5.44 12.60 5.31
C ASN A 227 6.89 12.08 5.42
N GLY A 228 7.13 11.12 6.30
CA GLY A 228 8.40 10.41 6.38
C GLY A 228 8.62 9.49 5.18
N THR A 229 9.86 9.07 5.01
CA THR A 229 10.22 8.07 3.99
C THR A 229 9.72 6.69 4.44
N ILE A 230 8.98 6.04 3.55
CA ILE A 230 8.47 4.67 3.72
C ILE A 230 8.67 3.88 2.42
N VAL A 231 8.43 2.58 2.51
CA VAL A 231 8.27 1.72 1.32
C VAL A 231 6.81 1.30 1.22
N THR A 232 6.22 1.39 0.03
CA THR A 232 4.88 0.84 -0.19
C THR A 232 4.89 -0.69 -0.03
N ALA A 233 3.83 -1.26 0.59
CA ALA A 233 3.67 -2.71 0.72
C ALA A 233 2.17 -3.09 0.90
N PRO A 234 1.32 -3.07 -0.15
CA PRO A 234 1.60 -2.56 -1.51
C PRO A 234 1.37 -1.05 -1.67
N THR A 235 0.82 -0.36 -0.67
CA THR A 235 0.50 1.08 -0.69
C THR A 235 1.09 1.81 0.52
N CYS A 236 1.09 3.15 0.50
CA CYS A 236 1.47 3.96 1.66
C CYS A 236 0.54 3.71 2.86
N GLY A 237 -0.78 3.61 2.61
CA GLY A 237 -1.78 3.41 3.68
C GLY A 237 -1.61 2.11 4.46
N ALA A 238 -0.95 1.12 3.87
CA ALA A 238 -0.71 -0.20 4.44
C ALA A 238 0.77 -0.51 4.73
N CYS A 239 1.66 0.48 4.58
CA CYS A 239 3.12 0.31 4.63
C CYS A 239 3.68 -0.19 5.97
N GLY A 240 2.90 -0.14 7.05
CA GLY A 240 3.33 -0.59 8.37
C GLY A 240 3.16 -2.08 8.63
N VAL A 241 2.31 -2.77 7.85
CA VAL A 241 1.95 -4.19 8.12
C VAL A 241 3.13 -5.12 7.91
N LEU A 242 3.65 -5.18 6.69
CA LEU A 242 4.73 -6.10 6.31
C LEU A 242 6.02 -5.88 7.11
N PRO A 243 6.56 -4.64 7.22
CA PRO A 243 7.80 -4.43 7.96
C PRO A 243 7.67 -4.72 9.45
N ALA A 244 6.50 -4.51 10.06
CA ALA A 244 6.28 -4.83 11.48
C ALA A 244 6.39 -6.33 11.74
N VAL A 245 5.76 -7.15 10.91
CA VAL A 245 5.80 -8.62 11.02
C VAL A 245 7.22 -9.14 10.80
N LEU A 246 7.90 -8.66 9.75
CA LEU A 246 9.26 -9.09 9.42
C LEU A 246 10.28 -8.66 10.50
N LYS A 247 10.16 -7.43 11.02
CA LYS A 247 11.03 -6.95 12.11
C LYS A 247 10.84 -7.77 13.38
N TYR A 248 9.60 -8.06 13.74
CA TYR A 248 9.30 -8.90 14.90
C TYR A 248 9.88 -10.31 14.72
N ALA A 249 9.67 -10.94 13.56
CA ALA A 249 10.23 -12.26 13.26
C ALA A 249 11.77 -12.23 13.28
N GLN A 250 12.40 -11.21 12.69
CA GLN A 250 13.84 -11.05 12.71
C GLN A 250 14.39 -10.97 14.14
N VAL A 251 13.81 -10.12 14.98
CA VAL A 251 14.29 -9.91 16.36
C VAL A 251 14.07 -11.17 17.23
N THR A 252 12.95 -11.86 17.07
CA THR A 252 12.59 -12.99 17.94
C THR A 252 13.18 -14.32 17.50
N LYS A 253 13.43 -14.50 16.19
CA LYS A 253 13.98 -15.75 15.62
C LYS A 253 15.43 -15.65 15.16
N GLY A 254 15.99 -14.44 15.10
CA GLY A 254 17.37 -14.22 14.68
C GLY A 254 17.60 -14.37 13.17
N PHE A 255 16.57 -14.14 12.35
CA PHE A 255 16.74 -14.16 10.89
C PHE A 255 17.73 -13.12 10.40
N THR A 256 18.55 -13.49 9.41
CA THR A 256 19.44 -12.55 8.74
C THR A 256 18.69 -11.63 7.78
N ASP A 257 19.30 -10.54 7.33
CA ASP A 257 18.69 -9.65 6.34
C ASP A 257 18.41 -10.38 5.02
N GLU A 258 19.27 -11.31 4.61
CA GLU A 258 19.08 -12.13 3.40
C GLU A 258 17.87 -13.05 3.53
N GLN A 259 17.65 -13.65 4.70
CA GLN A 259 16.44 -14.44 4.95
C GLN A 259 15.19 -13.57 4.89
N VAL A 260 15.22 -12.36 5.49
CA VAL A 260 14.10 -11.43 5.40
C VAL A 260 13.82 -11.02 3.93
N CYS A 261 14.86 -10.85 3.11
CA CYS A 261 14.68 -10.59 1.67
C CYS A 261 13.95 -11.73 0.95
N ARG A 262 14.13 -12.99 1.35
CA ARG A 262 13.32 -14.11 0.82
C ARG A 262 11.83 -13.93 1.16
N GLY A 263 11.52 -13.57 2.40
CA GLY A 263 10.16 -13.20 2.80
C GLY A 263 9.59 -12.02 1.99
N LEU A 264 10.41 -11.00 1.71
CA LEU A 264 9.99 -9.87 0.86
C LEU A 264 9.74 -10.32 -0.60
N ALA A 265 10.53 -11.22 -1.15
CA ALA A 265 10.31 -11.78 -2.49
C ALA A 265 8.93 -12.45 -2.56
N THR A 266 8.64 -13.34 -1.62
CA THR A 266 7.33 -14.02 -1.49
C THR A 266 6.18 -13.02 -1.32
N ALA A 267 6.32 -12.05 -0.42
CA ALA A 267 5.33 -10.99 -0.24
C ALA A 267 5.08 -10.20 -1.53
N GLY A 268 6.14 -9.91 -2.29
CA GLY A 268 6.05 -9.21 -3.57
C GLY A 268 5.18 -9.93 -4.59
N ILE A 269 5.31 -11.26 -4.71
CA ILE A 269 4.46 -12.08 -5.59
C ILE A 269 3.00 -12.05 -5.14
N ILE A 270 2.72 -12.17 -3.85
CA ILE A 270 1.34 -12.09 -3.32
C ILE A 270 0.71 -10.73 -3.62
N GLY A 271 1.45 -9.65 -3.40
CA GLY A 271 1.00 -8.28 -3.74
C GLY A 271 0.77 -8.11 -5.25
N ASN A 272 1.64 -8.68 -6.08
CA ASN A 272 1.56 -8.62 -7.53
C ASN A 272 0.36 -9.40 -8.08
N LEU A 273 0.07 -10.59 -7.54
CA LEU A 273 -1.13 -11.37 -7.86
C LEU A 273 -2.40 -10.59 -7.53
N THR A 274 -2.47 -9.94 -6.37
CA THR A 274 -3.61 -9.09 -6.02
C THR A 274 -3.74 -7.89 -6.95
N LYS A 275 -2.64 -7.20 -7.25
CA LYS A 275 -2.61 -6.04 -8.16
C LYS A 275 -3.11 -6.42 -9.56
N THR A 276 -2.71 -7.59 -10.04
CA THR A 276 -3.05 -8.10 -11.38
C THR A 276 -4.50 -8.57 -11.47
N ASN A 277 -4.98 -9.33 -10.49
CA ASN A 277 -6.28 -10.02 -10.57
C ASN A 277 -7.42 -9.25 -9.89
N ALA A 278 -7.10 -8.24 -9.09
CA ALA A 278 -8.08 -7.44 -8.37
C ALA A 278 -7.74 -5.94 -8.42
N SER A 279 -7.29 -5.37 -7.33
CA SER A 279 -6.78 -4.00 -7.21
C SER A 279 -6.03 -3.84 -5.89
N ILE A 280 -5.08 -2.91 -5.85
CA ILE A 280 -4.45 -2.43 -4.63
C ILE A 280 -4.85 -0.99 -4.28
N SER A 281 -5.89 -0.45 -4.95
CA SER A 281 -6.35 0.92 -4.75
C SER A 281 -7.55 1.00 -3.80
N GLY A 282 -7.42 1.78 -2.72
CA GLY A 282 -8.52 2.06 -1.80
C GLY A 282 -9.70 2.78 -2.46
N ALA A 283 -9.43 3.61 -3.48
CA ALA A 283 -10.44 4.33 -4.24
C ALA A 283 -11.24 3.41 -5.19
N GLU A 284 -10.66 2.27 -5.60
CA GLU A 284 -11.36 1.28 -6.42
C GLU A 284 -12.10 0.24 -5.59
N CYS A 285 -11.41 -0.35 -4.62
CA CYS A 285 -11.88 -1.55 -3.92
C CYS A 285 -11.97 -1.40 -2.39
N GLY A 286 -11.84 -0.19 -1.85
CA GLY A 286 -11.83 0.00 -0.40
C GLY A 286 -10.51 -0.44 0.25
N CYS A 287 -10.45 -0.41 1.58
CA CYS A 287 -9.23 -0.73 2.32
C CYS A 287 -8.87 -2.22 2.33
N GLN A 288 -9.78 -3.11 1.93
CA GLN A 288 -9.47 -4.52 1.67
C GLN A 288 -8.36 -4.66 0.62
N ALA A 289 -8.33 -3.78 -0.39
CA ALA A 289 -7.29 -3.75 -1.42
C ALA A 289 -5.91 -3.35 -0.88
N GLU A 290 -5.85 -2.50 0.12
CA GLU A 290 -4.60 -2.02 0.72
C GLU A 290 -4.19 -2.88 1.91
N ILE A 291 -4.95 -2.82 3.00
CA ILE A 291 -4.68 -3.51 4.27
C ILE A 291 -4.84 -5.03 4.13
N GLY A 292 -5.86 -5.50 3.39
CA GLY A 292 -6.03 -6.94 3.15
C GLY A 292 -4.86 -7.52 2.37
N THR A 293 -4.44 -6.84 1.30
CA THR A 293 -3.26 -7.25 0.51
C THR A 293 -1.99 -7.23 1.36
N ALA A 294 -1.75 -6.17 2.15
CA ALA A 294 -0.60 -6.08 3.02
C ALA A 294 -0.56 -7.21 4.09
N CYS A 295 -1.72 -7.55 4.64
CA CYS A 295 -1.86 -8.68 5.57
C CYS A 295 -1.51 -10.01 4.89
N SER A 296 -2.00 -10.25 3.67
CA SER A 296 -1.68 -11.44 2.88
C SER A 296 -0.20 -11.53 2.53
N MET A 297 0.39 -10.41 2.11
CA MET A 297 1.83 -10.29 1.86
C MET A 297 2.64 -10.67 3.10
N ALA A 298 2.27 -10.11 4.26
CA ALA A 298 2.98 -10.37 5.52
C ALA A 298 2.81 -11.80 6.03
N ALA A 299 1.62 -12.39 5.89
CA ALA A 299 1.35 -13.77 6.28
C ALA A 299 2.15 -14.76 5.42
N ALA A 300 2.18 -14.56 4.10
CA ALA A 300 2.96 -15.38 3.17
C ALA A 300 4.48 -15.24 3.40
N ALA A 301 4.96 -14.01 3.62
CA ALA A 301 6.37 -13.76 3.94
C ALA A 301 6.80 -14.52 5.21
N LEU A 302 5.97 -14.51 6.23
CA LEU A 302 6.22 -15.21 7.48
C LEU A 302 6.20 -16.73 7.29
N ALA A 303 5.25 -17.24 6.49
CA ALA A 303 5.19 -18.66 6.13
C ALA A 303 6.46 -19.13 5.39
N GLU A 304 6.97 -18.32 4.46
CA GLU A 304 8.27 -18.56 3.80
C GLU A 304 9.42 -18.62 4.82
N LEU A 305 9.51 -17.63 5.73
CA LEU A 305 10.55 -17.57 6.75
C LEU A 305 10.49 -18.77 7.71
N TYR A 306 9.32 -19.34 7.94
CA TYR A 306 9.11 -20.52 8.77
C TYR A 306 9.21 -21.83 7.98
N HIS A 307 9.72 -21.77 6.73
CA HIS A 307 9.93 -22.91 5.85
C HIS A 307 8.65 -23.74 5.60
N GLN A 308 7.51 -23.07 5.56
CA GLN A 308 6.25 -23.68 5.16
C GLN A 308 6.27 -23.95 3.63
N ASN A 309 5.59 -25.01 3.20
CA ASN A 309 5.51 -25.33 1.78
C ASN A 309 4.57 -24.37 1.00
N LEU A 310 4.56 -24.47 -0.34
CA LEU A 310 3.78 -23.56 -1.20
C LEU A 310 2.28 -23.57 -0.86
N ASP A 311 1.69 -24.73 -0.54
CA ASP A 311 0.28 -24.81 -0.16
C ASP A 311 0.00 -24.06 1.15
N GLN A 312 0.90 -24.11 2.09
CA GLN A 312 0.80 -23.38 3.36
C GLN A 312 1.00 -21.89 3.17
N VAL A 313 1.95 -21.47 2.30
CA VAL A 313 2.15 -20.06 1.94
C VAL A 313 0.90 -19.50 1.29
N GLU A 314 0.29 -20.22 0.35
CA GLU A 314 -0.98 -19.81 -0.27
C GLU A 314 -2.10 -19.71 0.76
N TYR A 315 -2.22 -20.70 1.63
CA TYR A 315 -3.25 -20.72 2.67
C TYR A 315 -3.10 -19.55 3.66
N ALA A 316 -1.87 -19.21 4.06
CA ALA A 316 -1.62 -18.06 4.91
C ALA A 316 -2.09 -16.75 4.23
N ALA A 317 -1.76 -16.57 2.94
CA ALA A 317 -2.18 -15.41 2.16
C ALA A 317 -3.71 -15.36 1.99
N GLU A 318 -4.33 -16.50 1.69
CA GLU A 318 -5.76 -16.65 1.50
C GLU A 318 -6.55 -16.25 2.74
N VAL A 319 -6.28 -16.88 3.91
CA VAL A 319 -6.92 -16.58 5.19
C VAL A 319 -6.77 -15.11 5.55
N ALA A 320 -5.59 -14.56 5.32
CA ALA A 320 -5.33 -13.14 5.61
C ALA A 320 -6.22 -12.21 4.77
N MET A 321 -6.42 -12.48 3.48
CA MET A 321 -7.26 -11.66 2.60
C MET A 321 -8.75 -11.88 2.88
N GLU A 322 -9.18 -13.14 3.01
CA GLU A 322 -10.58 -13.51 3.25
C GLU A 322 -11.18 -12.71 4.40
N HIS A 323 -10.43 -12.58 5.50
CA HIS A 323 -10.88 -11.90 6.71
C HIS A 323 -10.77 -10.36 6.64
N HIS A 324 -10.40 -9.81 5.49
CA HIS A 324 -10.45 -8.37 5.18
C HIS A 324 -11.50 -8.01 4.12
N LEU A 325 -12.22 -8.98 3.56
CA LEU A 325 -13.28 -8.73 2.58
C LEU A 325 -14.35 -7.80 3.17
N GLY A 326 -14.77 -6.81 2.39
CA GLY A 326 -15.74 -5.80 2.81
C GLY A 326 -15.16 -4.62 3.59
N LEU A 327 -13.85 -4.56 3.84
CA LEU A 327 -13.23 -3.46 4.58
C LEU A 327 -13.30 -2.15 3.77
N THR A 328 -14.05 -1.19 4.29
CA THR A 328 -14.25 0.13 3.68
C THR A 328 -13.02 1.02 3.76
N CYS A 329 -12.89 2.03 2.88
CA CYS A 329 -11.89 3.09 2.97
C CYS A 329 -12.58 4.43 3.20
N ASP A 330 -12.58 4.91 4.44
CA ASP A 330 -13.27 6.12 4.89
C ASP A 330 -12.39 6.94 5.86
N PRO A 331 -11.21 7.43 5.41
CA PRO A 331 -10.28 8.16 6.26
C PRO A 331 -10.92 9.48 6.75
N ILE A 332 -10.82 9.75 8.06
CA ILE A 332 -11.38 10.95 8.66
C ILE A 332 -10.66 12.18 8.13
N CYS A 333 -11.40 13.14 7.61
CA CYS A 333 -10.89 14.37 6.98
C CYS A 333 -9.92 14.09 5.80
N GLY A 334 -9.98 12.92 5.19
CA GLY A 334 -9.04 12.50 4.15
C GLY A 334 -7.61 12.27 4.65
N LEU A 335 -7.39 12.17 5.96
CA LEU A 335 -6.06 11.96 6.54
C LEU A 335 -5.78 10.47 6.76
N VAL A 336 -4.62 10.00 6.33
CA VAL A 336 -4.16 8.60 6.52
C VAL A 336 -3.73 8.39 7.99
N GLN A 337 -4.66 8.63 8.92
CA GLN A 337 -4.45 8.58 10.37
C GLN A 337 -5.51 7.71 11.04
N ILE A 338 -6.78 8.10 10.97
CA ILE A 338 -7.90 7.37 11.57
C ILE A 338 -8.80 6.86 10.44
N PRO A 339 -9.03 5.57 10.30
CA PRO A 339 -8.55 4.45 11.14
C PRO A 339 -7.22 3.83 10.66
N CYS A 340 -6.53 4.40 9.69
CA CYS A 340 -5.44 3.78 8.93
C CYS A 340 -4.28 3.28 9.81
N ILE A 341 -3.83 4.08 10.80
CA ILE A 341 -2.72 3.70 11.67
C ILE A 341 -3.07 2.44 12.47
N GLU A 342 -4.25 2.41 13.08
CA GLU A 342 -4.71 1.26 13.86
C GLU A 342 -4.91 0.01 13.00
N ARG A 343 -5.40 0.18 11.76
CA ARG A 343 -5.57 -0.93 10.81
C ARG A 343 -4.26 -1.61 10.47
N ASN A 344 -3.14 -0.87 10.36
CA ASN A 344 -1.82 -1.46 10.15
C ASN A 344 -1.45 -2.42 11.29
N ALA A 345 -1.62 -2.00 12.55
CA ALA A 345 -1.29 -2.83 13.70
C ALA A 345 -2.19 -4.08 13.79
N VAL A 346 -3.50 -3.92 13.61
CA VAL A 346 -4.46 -5.04 13.65
C VAL A 346 -4.17 -6.04 12.53
N ALA A 347 -3.86 -5.57 11.33
CA ALA A 347 -3.54 -6.44 10.20
C ALA A 347 -2.21 -7.16 10.37
N ALA A 348 -1.19 -6.52 10.96
CA ALA A 348 0.09 -7.15 11.27
C ALA A 348 -0.07 -8.34 12.24
N VAL A 349 -0.86 -8.17 13.30
CA VAL A 349 -1.18 -9.28 14.23
C VAL A 349 -2.00 -10.36 13.55
N ARG A 350 -2.95 -9.99 12.69
CA ARG A 350 -3.74 -10.95 11.92
C ARG A 350 -2.87 -11.78 10.96
N ALA A 351 -1.83 -11.20 10.37
CA ALA A 351 -0.89 -11.93 9.53
C ALA A 351 -0.16 -13.03 10.28
N MET A 352 0.23 -12.80 11.55
CA MET A 352 0.79 -13.83 12.42
C MET A 352 -0.21 -14.97 12.63
N ASN A 353 -1.46 -14.64 12.94
CA ASN A 353 -2.51 -15.62 13.15
C ASN A 353 -2.81 -16.44 11.89
N ALA A 354 -2.85 -15.81 10.72
CA ALA A 354 -3.06 -16.48 9.44
C ALA A 354 -1.93 -17.47 9.11
N CYS A 355 -0.68 -17.07 9.32
CA CYS A 355 0.48 -17.94 9.18
C CYS A 355 0.44 -19.14 10.13
N ASN A 356 0.04 -18.93 11.39
CA ASN A 356 -0.10 -20.01 12.36
C ASN A 356 -1.23 -20.99 11.97
N LEU A 357 -2.38 -20.49 11.49
CA LEU A 357 -3.47 -21.33 11.01
C LEU A 357 -3.05 -22.21 9.84
N SER A 358 -2.33 -21.65 8.85
CA SER A 358 -1.85 -22.42 7.70
C SER A 358 -0.90 -23.54 8.09
N TYR A 359 -0.09 -23.35 9.12
CA TYR A 359 0.81 -24.36 9.64
C TYR A 359 0.05 -25.57 10.19
N PHE A 360 -1.02 -25.34 11.01
CA PHE A 360 -1.76 -26.39 11.69
C PHE A 360 -2.85 -27.04 10.83
N LEU A 361 -3.40 -26.33 9.84
CA LEU A 361 -4.58 -26.75 9.09
C LEU A 361 -4.30 -27.12 7.62
N THR A 362 -3.05 -27.41 7.29
CA THR A 362 -2.63 -27.81 5.93
C THR A 362 -3.48 -28.97 5.42
N GLY A 363 -3.93 -28.86 4.17
CA GLY A 363 -4.71 -29.89 3.49
C GLY A 363 -6.22 -29.88 3.78
N SER A 364 -6.71 -28.97 4.62
CA SER A 364 -8.14 -28.82 4.95
C SER A 364 -8.85 -27.67 4.24
N ARG A 365 -8.11 -26.81 3.50
CA ARG A 365 -8.68 -25.64 2.83
C ARG A 365 -9.55 -26.00 1.62
N ASN A 366 -10.60 -25.21 1.41
CA ASN A 366 -11.50 -25.32 0.26
C ASN A 366 -11.43 -24.06 -0.64
N ILE A 367 -10.81 -22.99 -0.19
CA ILE A 367 -10.71 -21.71 -0.87
C ILE A 367 -9.26 -21.50 -1.32
N SER A 368 -9.05 -21.05 -2.56
CA SER A 368 -7.72 -20.66 -3.04
C SER A 368 -7.50 -19.15 -2.95
N TYR A 369 -6.24 -18.73 -2.97
CA TYR A 369 -5.91 -17.31 -3.02
C TYR A 369 -6.48 -16.61 -4.27
N ASP A 370 -6.50 -17.30 -5.40
CA ASP A 370 -7.09 -16.79 -6.64
C ASP A 370 -8.61 -16.56 -6.51
N MET A 371 -9.31 -17.41 -5.77
CA MET A 371 -10.74 -17.24 -5.49
C MET A 371 -10.98 -16.01 -4.61
N VAL A 372 -10.16 -15.81 -3.59
CA VAL A 372 -10.30 -14.67 -2.68
C VAL A 372 -9.95 -13.34 -3.39
N CYS A 373 -8.95 -13.33 -4.26
CA CYS A 373 -8.66 -12.14 -5.09
C CYS A 373 -9.86 -11.76 -5.97
N ARG A 374 -10.51 -12.75 -6.61
CA ARG A 374 -11.73 -12.49 -7.40
C ARG A 374 -12.88 -11.98 -6.54
N ALA A 375 -13.11 -12.59 -5.36
CA ALA A 375 -14.12 -12.14 -4.41
C ALA A 375 -13.83 -10.71 -3.91
N MET A 376 -12.57 -10.37 -3.66
CA MET A 376 -12.17 -9.02 -3.27
C MET A 376 -12.47 -7.99 -4.36
N ARG A 377 -12.20 -8.31 -5.63
CA ARG A 377 -12.55 -7.45 -6.77
C ARG A 377 -14.06 -7.25 -6.87
N GLU A 378 -14.84 -8.33 -6.80
CA GLU A 378 -16.30 -8.27 -6.87
C GLU A 378 -16.88 -7.45 -5.71
N THR A 379 -16.44 -7.70 -4.48
CA THR A 379 -16.81 -6.94 -3.29
C THR A 379 -16.46 -5.45 -3.45
N GLY A 380 -15.25 -5.16 -3.94
CA GLY A 380 -14.78 -3.79 -4.14
C GLY A 380 -15.64 -3.00 -5.13
N VAL A 381 -15.99 -3.61 -6.26
CA VAL A 381 -16.87 -2.98 -7.25
C VAL A 381 -18.27 -2.70 -6.68
N ASN A 382 -18.76 -3.58 -5.80
CA ASN A 382 -20.09 -3.45 -5.16
C ASN A 382 -20.09 -2.57 -3.91
N LEU A 383 -18.94 -2.16 -3.38
CA LEU A 383 -18.87 -1.15 -2.32
C LEU A 383 -19.41 0.19 -2.86
N ASP A 384 -20.33 0.81 -2.11
CA ASP A 384 -20.80 2.16 -2.42
C ASP A 384 -19.63 3.14 -2.47
N HIS A 385 -19.61 4.06 -3.44
CA HIS A 385 -18.53 5.04 -3.65
C HIS A 385 -18.17 5.83 -2.38
N ARG A 386 -19.15 6.04 -1.45
CA ARG A 386 -18.91 6.71 -0.17
C ARG A 386 -17.93 5.98 0.75
N PHE A 387 -17.67 4.71 0.50
CA PHE A 387 -16.78 3.85 1.26
C PHE A 387 -15.46 3.53 0.51
N ARG A 388 -15.19 4.26 -0.58
CA ARG A 388 -14.01 4.10 -1.43
C ARG A 388 -13.18 5.40 -1.47
N GLU A 389 -12.50 5.70 -0.35
CA GLU A 389 -11.55 6.83 -0.21
C GLU A 389 -12.14 8.21 -0.54
N THR A 390 -13.42 8.44 -0.20
CA THR A 390 -14.10 9.72 -0.44
C THR A 390 -14.35 10.52 0.83
N SER A 391 -14.22 9.92 1.99
CA SER A 391 -14.59 10.50 3.30
C SER A 391 -16.05 10.98 3.41
N GLU A 392 -16.94 10.48 2.54
CA GLU A 392 -18.36 10.82 2.50
C GLU A 392 -19.25 9.84 3.27
N GLY A 393 -18.72 8.67 3.64
CA GLY A 393 -19.41 7.59 4.35
C GLY A 393 -18.77 7.26 5.70
N GLY A 394 -19.26 6.19 6.29
CA GLY A 394 -18.66 5.49 7.44
C GLY A 394 -18.26 6.39 8.60
N LEU A 395 -17.08 6.10 9.13
CA LEU A 395 -16.50 6.82 10.29
C LEU A 395 -16.27 8.30 9.98
N ALA A 396 -15.81 8.64 8.79
CA ALA A 396 -15.57 10.03 8.41
C ALA A 396 -16.81 10.87 8.48
N LYS A 397 -17.95 10.38 7.95
CA LYS A 397 -19.23 11.08 8.00
C LYS A 397 -19.73 11.27 9.42
N LEU A 398 -19.64 10.26 10.27
CA LEU A 398 -20.09 10.31 11.66
C LEU A 398 -19.24 11.28 12.48
N TYR A 399 -17.91 11.24 12.31
CA TYR A 399 -16.99 12.15 12.98
C TYR A 399 -17.24 13.61 12.61
N ASN A 400 -17.43 13.91 11.32
CA ASN A 400 -17.67 15.25 10.83
C ASN A 400 -19.00 15.83 11.36
N ARG A 401 -20.02 15.00 11.57
CA ARG A 401 -21.29 15.41 12.22
C ARG A 401 -21.06 15.82 13.67
N ARG A 402 -20.27 15.06 14.43
CA ARG A 402 -19.94 15.36 15.83
C ARG A 402 -19.18 16.69 16.00
N ARG A 403 -18.28 17.04 15.06
CA ARG A 403 -17.54 18.33 15.12
C ARG A 403 -18.40 19.56 14.82
N LYS A 404 -19.56 19.39 14.21
CA LYS A 404 -20.47 20.49 13.88
C LYS A 404 -21.53 20.73 14.95
N GLN A 405 -21.66 19.86 15.93
CA GLN A 405 -22.43 20.00 17.14
C GLN A 405 -21.57 20.58 18.27
#